data_679810a3374c140ade9589e4b86c6260
#
_entry.id   679810a3374c140ade9589e4b86c6260
#
_cell.length_a   1.000
_cell.length_b   1.000
_cell.length_c   1.000
_cell.angle_alpha   90.00
_cell.angle_beta   90.00
_cell.angle_gamma   90.00
#
_symmetry.space_group_name_H-M   'P 1'
#
loop_
_entity.id
_entity.type
_entity.pdbx_description
1 polymer ?
#
loop_
_entity_poly.entity_id
_entity_poly.type
_entity_poly.pdbx_seq_one_letter_code
_entity_poly.pdbx_strand_id
1 'polypeptide(L)'
;RPREGRLRGAIFALLLAGLAALGVWWLPDALVRHTVAVLPQPTRAEIGAGLRTAIGRVSAPPCADPRAERALERLRARLAPSGPGSAGLVVLPDAVTGALALPGGGMLIGRALVEDHETPEVLAGHILAARVRADAEPPLAPLLRHAGTVATLRLLTTGELPADVLPAYAEALLVSAPPPPATEPLLAAFASADVSTAPYAYARDVTGETVLPLIEGDPMRGARPEPLLPDGEWVALQGICGP
;
A
#
# COMPACT_ATOMS: atom_id res chain seq x y z
N ARG A 1 -40.27 8.14 -49.37
CA ARG A 1 -40.24 7.67 -47.95
C ARG A 1 -38.92 6.99 -47.49
N PRO A 2 -37.73 7.50 -47.82
CA PRO A 2 -36.47 6.92 -47.35
C PRO A 2 -35.91 7.54 -46.06
N ARG A 3 -36.59 8.53 -45.43
CA ARG A 3 -36.04 9.25 -44.26
C ARG A 3 -36.23 8.53 -42.91
N GLU A 4 -37.29 7.74 -42.77
CA GLU A 4 -37.56 7.02 -41.51
C GLU A 4 -36.56 5.89 -41.24
N GLY A 5 -36.08 5.20 -42.26
CA GLY A 5 -35.05 4.17 -42.10
C GLY A 5 -33.68 4.71 -41.72
N ARG A 6 -33.34 5.92 -42.21
CA ARG A 6 -32.08 6.58 -41.87
C ARG A 6 -32.09 7.11 -40.40
N LEU A 7 -33.22 7.61 -39.95
CA LEU A 7 -33.38 8.08 -38.55
C LEU A 7 -33.27 6.92 -37.56
N ARG A 8 -33.94 5.78 -37.85
CA ARG A 8 -33.82 4.57 -37.03
C ARG A 8 -32.39 4.03 -36.99
N GLY A 9 -31.71 4.00 -38.18
CA GLY A 9 -30.30 3.60 -38.25
C GLY A 9 -29.37 4.52 -37.46
N ALA A 10 -29.61 5.84 -37.52
CA ALA A 10 -28.82 6.82 -36.72
C ALA A 10 -29.04 6.66 -35.23
N ILE A 11 -30.28 6.42 -34.79
CA ILE A 11 -30.59 6.18 -33.35
C ILE A 11 -29.90 4.88 -32.88
N PHE A 12 -29.96 3.81 -33.67
CA PHE A 12 -29.30 2.53 -33.35
C PHE A 12 -27.77 2.68 -33.28
N ALA A 13 -27.17 3.42 -34.22
CA ALA A 13 -25.74 3.71 -34.20
C ALA A 13 -25.32 4.54 -33.01
N LEU A 14 -26.12 5.54 -32.59
CA LEU A 14 -25.92 6.34 -31.40
C LEU A 14 -26.03 5.52 -30.12
N LEU A 15 -27.03 4.64 -30.04
CA LEU A 15 -27.17 3.74 -28.88
C LEU A 15 -26.01 2.74 -28.77
N LEU A 16 -25.56 2.16 -29.89
CA LEU A 16 -24.40 1.28 -29.91
C LEU A 16 -23.12 2.03 -29.53
N ALA A 17 -22.91 3.24 -30.05
CA ALA A 17 -21.79 4.08 -29.69
C ALA A 17 -21.82 4.47 -28.21
N GLY A 18 -22.98 4.82 -27.68
CA GLY A 18 -23.19 5.12 -26.26
C GLY A 18 -22.90 3.91 -25.37
N LEU A 19 -23.39 2.73 -25.77
CA LEU A 19 -23.13 1.49 -25.03
C LEU A 19 -21.63 1.08 -25.09
N ALA A 20 -21.00 1.24 -26.25
CA ALA A 20 -19.57 1.00 -26.40
C ALA A 20 -18.73 1.97 -25.57
N ALA A 21 -19.07 3.27 -25.57
CA ALA A 21 -18.42 4.27 -24.74
C ALA A 21 -18.59 3.93 -23.25
N LEU A 22 -19.78 3.60 -22.81
CA LEU A 22 -20.04 3.17 -21.44
C LEU A 22 -19.21 1.93 -21.04
N GLY A 23 -19.12 0.95 -21.95
CA GLY A 23 -18.30 -0.24 -21.76
C GLY A 23 -16.82 0.08 -21.62
N VAL A 24 -16.29 0.97 -22.46
CA VAL A 24 -14.86 1.35 -22.43
C VAL A 24 -14.51 2.17 -21.18
N TRP A 25 -15.39 3.05 -20.72
CA TRP A 25 -15.09 4.00 -19.65
C TRP A 25 -15.47 3.49 -18.25
N TRP A 26 -16.54 2.75 -18.14
CA TRP A 26 -17.07 2.31 -16.84
C TRP A 26 -16.69 0.86 -16.49
N LEU A 27 -16.62 -0.03 -17.48
CA LEU A 27 -16.40 -1.47 -17.27
C LEU A 27 -15.04 -1.79 -16.62
N PRO A 28 -13.90 -1.15 -16.98
CA PRO A 28 -12.61 -1.45 -16.37
C PRO A 28 -12.62 -1.20 -14.86
N ASP A 29 -13.09 -0.04 -14.42
CA ASP A 29 -13.14 0.29 -13.00
C ASP A 29 -14.15 -0.57 -12.23
N ALA A 30 -15.29 -0.89 -12.83
CA ALA A 30 -16.27 -1.79 -12.23
C ALA A 30 -15.69 -3.21 -12.07
N LEU A 31 -14.95 -3.70 -13.07
CA LEU A 31 -14.31 -5.00 -13.04
C LEU A 31 -13.22 -5.06 -11.96
N VAL A 32 -12.38 -4.02 -11.85
CA VAL A 32 -11.35 -3.93 -10.79
C VAL A 32 -12.00 -3.95 -9.42
N ARG A 33 -13.00 -3.10 -9.16
CA ARG A 33 -13.71 -3.09 -7.88
C ARG A 33 -14.34 -4.43 -7.54
N HIS A 34 -15.01 -5.07 -8.52
CA HIS A 34 -15.59 -6.39 -8.33
C HIS A 34 -14.52 -7.43 -7.99
N THR A 35 -13.42 -7.47 -8.75
CA THR A 35 -12.32 -8.42 -8.53
C THR A 35 -11.72 -8.24 -7.13
N VAL A 36 -11.46 -7.00 -6.73
CA VAL A 36 -10.96 -6.69 -5.38
C VAL A 36 -11.95 -7.17 -4.31
N ALA A 37 -13.24 -7.09 -4.54
CA ALA A 37 -14.24 -7.51 -3.55
C ALA A 37 -14.35 -9.05 -3.41
N VAL A 38 -14.28 -9.79 -4.53
CA VAL A 38 -14.57 -11.24 -4.55
C VAL A 38 -13.32 -12.13 -4.44
N LEU A 39 -12.11 -11.60 -4.72
CA LEU A 39 -10.91 -12.42 -4.74
C LEU A 39 -10.59 -12.97 -3.32
N PRO A 40 -10.37 -14.29 -3.18
CA PRO A 40 -10.06 -14.90 -1.89
C PRO A 40 -8.73 -14.39 -1.31
N GLN A 41 -8.66 -14.37 0.03
CA GLN A 41 -7.46 -13.91 0.74
C GLN A 41 -6.19 -14.72 0.38
N PRO A 42 -6.21 -16.05 0.22
CA PRO A 42 -5.04 -16.81 -0.22
C PRO A 42 -4.49 -16.32 -1.56
N THR A 43 -5.34 -16.11 -2.56
CA THR A 43 -4.92 -15.64 -3.88
C THR A 43 -4.32 -14.23 -3.82
N ARG A 44 -4.88 -13.34 -2.98
CA ARG A 44 -4.27 -12.01 -2.75
C ARG A 44 -2.88 -12.14 -2.13
N ALA A 45 -2.71 -13.07 -1.17
CA ALA A 45 -1.42 -13.32 -0.53
C ALA A 45 -0.39 -13.88 -1.53
N GLU A 46 -0.81 -14.77 -2.43
CA GLU A 46 0.03 -15.28 -3.52
C GLU A 46 0.47 -14.18 -4.48
N ILE A 47 -0.44 -13.29 -4.89
CA ILE A 47 -0.13 -12.12 -5.72
C ILE A 47 0.86 -11.21 -4.99
N GLY A 48 0.65 -10.96 -3.70
CA GLY A 48 1.57 -10.16 -2.89
C GLY A 48 2.96 -10.80 -2.74
N ALA A 49 3.03 -12.11 -2.57
CA ALA A 49 4.28 -12.86 -2.53
C ALA A 49 5.00 -12.81 -3.90
N GLY A 50 4.25 -12.96 -4.99
CA GLY A 50 4.77 -12.81 -6.35
C GLY A 50 5.32 -11.40 -6.61
N LEU A 51 4.60 -10.36 -6.19
CA LEU A 51 5.05 -8.97 -6.31
C LEU A 51 6.31 -8.71 -5.48
N ARG A 52 6.38 -9.21 -4.25
CA ARG A 52 7.59 -9.16 -3.43
C ARG A 52 8.78 -9.84 -4.11
N THR A 53 8.56 -10.99 -4.73
CA THR A 53 9.60 -11.70 -5.51
C THR A 53 10.03 -10.88 -6.72
N ALA A 54 9.12 -10.22 -7.41
CA ALA A 54 9.43 -9.36 -8.56
C ALA A 54 10.28 -8.15 -8.11
N ILE A 55 9.92 -7.49 -7.01
CA ILE A 55 10.70 -6.39 -6.42
C ILE A 55 12.09 -6.90 -5.99
N GLY A 56 12.16 -8.08 -5.36
CA GLY A 56 13.42 -8.69 -4.93
C GLY A 56 14.39 -9.07 -6.06
N ARG A 57 13.97 -9.02 -7.33
CA ARG A 57 14.88 -9.20 -8.48
C ARG A 57 15.67 -7.94 -8.82
N VAL A 58 15.16 -6.77 -8.42
CA VAL A 58 15.78 -5.46 -8.66
C VAL A 58 16.34 -4.83 -7.37
N SER A 59 16.11 -5.49 -6.23
CA SER A 59 16.62 -5.13 -4.91
C SER A 59 17.64 -6.15 -4.46
N ALA A 60 18.55 -5.76 -3.56
CA ALA A 60 19.36 -6.72 -2.80
C ALA A 60 18.45 -7.57 -1.88
N PRO A 61 18.95 -8.72 -1.38
CA PRO A 61 18.17 -9.56 -0.47
C PRO A 61 17.62 -8.79 0.72
N PRO A 62 16.42 -9.16 1.25
CA PRO A 62 15.88 -8.53 2.44
C PRO A 62 16.86 -8.56 3.61
N CYS A 63 16.88 -7.48 4.37
CA CYS A 63 17.66 -7.41 5.60
C CYS A 63 17.10 -8.39 6.63
N ALA A 64 17.95 -9.14 7.29
CA ALA A 64 17.57 -10.16 8.25
C ALA A 64 18.58 -10.19 9.41
N ASP A 65 18.07 -9.93 10.62
CA ASP A 65 18.75 -10.14 11.89
C ASP A 65 17.76 -10.69 12.90
N PRO A 66 18.06 -11.77 13.63
CA PRO A 66 17.10 -12.41 14.54
C PRO A 66 16.62 -11.53 15.71
N ARG A 67 17.39 -10.51 16.12
CA ARG A 67 16.98 -9.56 17.17
C ARG A 67 16.07 -8.48 16.59
N ALA A 68 16.47 -7.96 15.44
CA ALA A 68 15.69 -6.97 14.70
C ALA A 68 14.34 -7.51 14.24
N GLU A 69 14.27 -8.76 13.78
CA GLU A 69 13.02 -9.42 13.40
C GLU A 69 12.03 -9.53 14.56
N ARG A 70 12.51 -9.80 15.78
CA ARG A 70 11.65 -9.78 16.97
C ARG A 70 11.12 -8.39 17.30
N ALA A 71 11.92 -7.35 17.12
CA ALA A 71 11.49 -5.97 17.29
C ALA A 71 10.46 -5.58 16.23
N LEU A 72 10.67 -5.95 14.96
CA LEU A 72 9.69 -5.76 13.89
C LEU A 72 8.37 -6.47 14.17
N GLU A 73 8.40 -7.69 14.69
CA GLU A 73 7.18 -8.43 15.01
C GLU A 73 6.41 -7.78 16.16
N ARG A 74 7.07 -7.25 17.19
CA ARG A 74 6.42 -6.47 18.25
C ARG A 74 5.79 -5.20 17.70
N LEU A 75 6.52 -4.47 16.86
CA LEU A 75 6.01 -3.27 16.21
C LEU A 75 4.78 -3.59 15.36
N ARG A 76 4.86 -4.67 14.58
CA ARG A 76 3.74 -5.18 13.79
C ARG A 76 2.52 -5.49 14.67
N ALA A 77 2.71 -6.23 15.75
CA ALA A 77 1.63 -6.62 16.66
C ALA A 77 0.92 -5.40 17.27
N ARG A 78 1.66 -4.34 17.57
CA ARG A 78 1.11 -3.09 18.14
C ARG A 78 0.39 -2.24 17.09
N LEU A 79 0.99 -2.07 15.89
CA LEU A 79 0.46 -1.18 14.85
C LEU A 79 -0.57 -1.86 13.95
N ALA A 80 -0.53 -3.18 13.83
CA ALA A 80 -1.39 -3.96 12.95
C ALA A 80 -1.96 -5.14 13.73
N PRO A 81 -2.99 -4.92 14.56
CA PRO A 81 -3.64 -6.02 15.26
C PRO A 81 -4.09 -7.08 14.24
N SER A 82 -3.84 -8.32 14.60
CA SER A 82 -3.95 -9.52 13.79
C SER A 82 -5.29 -9.62 13.03
N GLY A 83 -5.21 -9.67 11.71
CA GLY A 83 -6.30 -10.05 10.82
C GLY A 83 -5.86 -11.21 9.93
N PRO A 84 -6.78 -11.98 9.35
CA PRO A 84 -6.43 -12.98 8.36
C PRO A 84 -5.70 -12.30 7.20
N GLY A 85 -4.43 -12.70 6.95
CA GLY A 85 -3.61 -12.16 5.86
C GLY A 85 -2.54 -11.14 6.29
N SER A 86 -2.25 -10.96 7.57
CA SER A 86 -1.11 -10.15 8.01
C SER A 86 0.21 -10.86 7.70
N ALA A 87 0.64 -10.82 6.45
CA ALA A 87 2.01 -11.16 6.09
C ALA A 87 2.95 -10.11 6.74
N GLY A 88 4.13 -10.53 7.18
CA GLY A 88 5.03 -9.73 8.01
C GLY A 88 5.51 -8.42 7.37
N LEU A 89 6.19 -7.63 8.18
CA LEU A 89 6.99 -6.49 7.73
C LEU A 89 8.33 -7.01 7.20
N VAL A 90 8.78 -6.51 6.06
CA VAL A 90 10.06 -6.90 5.45
C VAL A 90 10.86 -5.64 5.14
N VAL A 91 12.06 -5.54 5.66
CA VAL A 91 12.96 -4.42 5.38
C VAL A 91 13.82 -4.74 4.17
N LEU A 92 13.83 -3.82 3.20
CA LEU A 92 14.66 -3.89 2.01
C LEU A 92 15.79 -2.86 2.09
N PRO A 93 17.03 -3.25 1.72
CA PRO A 93 18.18 -2.34 1.80
C PRO A 93 18.13 -1.21 0.77
N ASP A 94 17.41 -1.43 -0.32
CA ASP A 94 17.26 -0.52 -1.45
C ASP A 94 15.89 -0.68 -2.11
N ALA A 95 15.68 -0.07 -3.27
CA ALA A 95 14.48 -0.10 -4.10
C ALA A 95 13.22 0.53 -3.49
N VAL A 96 13.03 0.53 -2.17
CA VAL A 96 11.88 1.12 -1.49
C VAL A 96 12.33 2.24 -0.57
N THR A 97 11.81 3.45 -0.75
CA THR A 97 12.16 4.63 0.06
C THR A 97 11.20 4.88 1.24
N GLY A 98 10.08 4.18 1.28
CA GLY A 98 9.01 4.37 2.28
C GLY A 98 8.47 3.05 2.81
N ALA A 99 7.20 3.07 3.24
CA ALA A 99 6.43 1.88 3.58
C ALA A 99 5.40 1.61 2.48
N LEU A 100 5.39 0.37 1.97
CA LEU A 100 4.60 -0.08 0.85
C LEU A 100 3.76 -1.31 1.23
N ALA A 101 2.44 -1.15 1.28
CA ALA A 101 1.53 -2.25 1.50
C ALA A 101 1.39 -3.13 0.24
N LEU A 102 1.40 -4.45 0.42
CA LEU A 102 1.24 -5.43 -0.64
C LEU A 102 -0.16 -6.05 -0.61
N PRO A 103 -0.67 -6.56 -1.75
CA PRO A 103 -1.85 -7.42 -1.75
C PRO A 103 -1.70 -8.56 -0.74
N GLY A 104 -2.77 -8.88 0.00
CA GLY A 104 -2.73 -9.95 1.00
C GLY A 104 -2.17 -9.57 2.37
N GLY A 105 -1.78 -8.29 2.59
CA GLY A 105 -1.50 -7.73 3.92
C GLY A 105 -0.03 -7.62 4.32
N GLY A 106 0.92 -8.01 3.46
CA GLY A 106 2.35 -7.79 3.69
C GLY A 106 2.76 -6.33 3.47
N MET A 107 3.90 -5.94 4.04
CA MET A 107 4.44 -4.59 3.86
C MET A 107 5.95 -4.62 3.66
N LEU A 108 6.42 -3.87 2.67
CA LEU A 108 7.84 -3.61 2.47
C LEU A 108 8.21 -2.26 3.10
N ILE A 109 9.37 -2.22 3.72
CA ILE A 109 9.89 -1.05 4.42
C ILE A 109 11.28 -0.75 3.85
N GLY A 110 11.51 0.48 3.44
CA GLY A 110 12.84 0.92 3.03
C GLY A 110 13.76 1.08 4.24
N ARG A 111 15.00 0.67 4.10
CA ARG A 111 16.06 0.72 5.13
C ARG A 111 16.15 2.10 5.80
N ALA A 112 16.08 3.17 5.02
CA ALA A 112 16.18 4.54 5.52
C ALA A 112 15.14 4.87 6.62
N LEU A 113 13.95 4.25 6.58
CA LEU A 113 12.95 4.44 7.62
C LEU A 113 13.35 3.85 8.99
N VAL A 114 14.30 2.95 8.98
CA VAL A 114 14.79 2.27 10.17
C VAL A 114 16.11 2.87 10.65
N GLU A 115 17.03 3.14 9.72
CA GLU A 115 18.40 3.55 10.04
C GLU A 115 18.56 5.07 10.25
N ASP A 116 17.81 5.89 9.49
CA ASP A 116 18.05 7.35 9.43
C ASP A 116 17.22 8.13 10.48
N HIS A 117 16.46 7.46 11.34
CA HIS A 117 15.61 8.10 12.33
C HIS A 117 15.98 7.73 13.76
N GLU A 118 15.88 8.71 14.67
CA GLU A 118 16.23 8.52 16.07
C GLU A 118 15.18 7.71 16.85
N THR A 119 13.91 7.73 16.39
CA THR A 119 12.79 7.17 17.15
C THR A 119 11.92 6.24 16.30
N PRO A 120 11.37 5.17 16.89
CA PRO A 120 10.51 4.21 16.18
C PRO A 120 9.16 4.80 15.74
N GLU A 121 8.74 5.94 16.30
CA GLU A 121 7.48 6.60 15.95
C GLU A 121 7.46 7.08 14.49
N VAL A 122 8.62 7.42 13.92
CA VAL A 122 8.71 7.78 12.48
C VAL A 122 8.38 6.58 11.62
N LEU A 123 9.02 5.44 11.89
CA LEU A 123 8.71 4.18 11.20
C LEU A 123 7.24 3.78 11.38
N ALA A 124 6.73 3.86 12.62
CA ALA A 124 5.34 3.61 12.94
C ALA A 124 4.39 4.48 12.11
N GLY A 125 4.69 5.77 12.00
CA GLY A 125 3.91 6.71 11.19
C GLY A 125 3.86 6.32 9.72
N HIS A 126 4.96 5.90 9.14
CA HIS A 126 5.00 5.42 7.75
C HIS A 126 4.20 4.12 7.56
N ILE A 127 4.24 3.19 8.53
CA ILE A 127 3.43 1.97 8.52
C ILE A 127 1.94 2.31 8.60
N LEU A 128 1.53 3.18 9.54
CA LEU A 128 0.14 3.63 9.69
C LEU A 128 -0.35 4.34 8.43
N ALA A 129 0.47 5.22 7.85
CA ALA A 129 0.14 5.92 6.61
C ALA A 129 -0.03 4.95 5.43
N ALA A 130 0.81 3.91 5.32
CA ALA A 130 0.67 2.88 4.28
C ALA A 130 -0.60 2.05 4.49
N ARG A 131 -0.99 1.76 5.74
CA ARG A 131 -2.24 1.07 6.06
C ARG A 131 -3.46 1.91 5.70
N VAL A 132 -3.50 3.17 6.13
CA VAL A 132 -4.61 4.08 5.79
C VAL A 132 -4.79 4.19 4.27
N ARG A 133 -3.70 4.24 3.50
CA ARG A 133 -3.79 4.20 2.04
C ARG A 133 -4.36 2.87 1.53
N ALA A 134 -3.91 1.74 2.09
CA ALA A 134 -4.37 0.40 1.71
C ALA A 134 -5.85 0.15 2.07
N ASP A 135 -6.34 0.76 3.14
CA ASP A 135 -7.74 0.71 3.55
C ASP A 135 -8.62 1.58 2.64
N ALA A 136 -8.12 2.76 2.24
CA ALA A 136 -8.81 3.64 1.30
C ALA A 136 -8.82 3.06 -0.13
N GLU A 137 -7.72 2.49 -0.55
CA GLU A 137 -7.57 1.82 -1.84
C GLU A 137 -6.73 0.53 -1.67
N PRO A 138 -7.38 -0.64 -1.69
CA PRO A 138 -6.67 -1.91 -1.57
C PRO A 138 -5.54 -2.06 -2.59
N PRO A 139 -4.32 -2.50 -2.20
CA PRO A 139 -3.14 -2.55 -3.08
C PRO A 139 -3.31 -3.39 -4.34
N LEU A 140 -4.29 -4.28 -4.35
CA LEU A 140 -4.67 -5.05 -5.53
C LEU A 140 -5.32 -4.16 -6.62
N ALA A 141 -6.01 -3.08 -6.26
CA ALA A 141 -6.71 -2.24 -7.24
C ALA A 141 -5.77 -1.52 -8.23
N PRO A 142 -4.73 -0.79 -7.79
CA PRO A 142 -3.78 -0.18 -8.72
C PRO A 142 -3.00 -1.23 -9.54
N LEU A 143 -2.69 -2.40 -8.98
CA LEU A 143 -2.10 -3.50 -9.74
C LEU A 143 -2.99 -3.96 -10.88
N LEU A 144 -4.29 -4.16 -10.63
CA LEU A 144 -5.24 -4.59 -11.66
C LEU A 144 -5.50 -3.52 -12.72
N ARG A 145 -5.49 -2.23 -12.34
CA ARG A 145 -5.55 -1.15 -13.34
C ARG A 145 -4.32 -1.14 -14.24
N HIS A 146 -3.13 -1.35 -13.69
CA HIS A 146 -1.89 -1.49 -14.46
C HIS A 146 -1.94 -2.71 -15.39
N ALA A 147 -2.43 -3.85 -14.89
CA ALA A 147 -2.57 -5.09 -15.65
C ALA A 147 -3.59 -5.01 -16.79
N GLY A 148 -4.59 -4.14 -16.66
CA GLY A 148 -5.64 -3.94 -17.64
C GLY A 148 -6.78 -4.97 -17.56
N THR A 149 -7.82 -4.71 -18.37
CA THR A 149 -9.09 -5.46 -18.32
C THR A 149 -8.94 -6.94 -18.64
N VAL A 150 -8.11 -7.28 -19.62
CA VAL A 150 -7.92 -8.67 -20.06
C VAL A 150 -7.24 -9.51 -18.99
N ALA A 151 -6.18 -8.99 -18.37
CA ALA A 151 -5.49 -9.67 -17.27
C ALA A 151 -6.39 -9.81 -16.03
N THR A 152 -7.20 -8.79 -15.73
CA THR A 152 -8.17 -8.81 -14.64
C THR A 152 -9.25 -9.89 -14.88
N LEU A 153 -9.76 -10.00 -16.10
CA LEU A 153 -10.73 -11.04 -16.48
C LEU A 153 -10.11 -12.44 -16.38
N ARG A 154 -8.87 -12.59 -16.83
CA ARG A 154 -8.14 -13.85 -16.70
C ARG A 154 -7.98 -14.25 -15.22
N LEU A 155 -7.59 -13.32 -14.37
CA LEU A 155 -7.48 -13.57 -12.93
C LEU A 155 -8.82 -14.06 -12.34
N LEU A 156 -9.96 -13.45 -12.73
CA LEU A 156 -11.29 -13.87 -12.27
C LEU A 156 -11.69 -15.27 -12.76
N THR A 157 -11.25 -15.68 -13.94
CA THR A 157 -11.67 -16.95 -14.54
C THR A 157 -10.73 -18.11 -14.25
N THR A 158 -9.43 -17.84 -14.15
CA THR A 158 -8.40 -18.88 -13.97
C THR A 158 -7.71 -18.83 -12.61
N GLY A 159 -7.87 -17.71 -11.86
CA GLY A 159 -7.12 -17.46 -10.63
C GLY A 159 -5.69 -16.98 -10.85
N GLU A 160 -5.25 -16.78 -12.11
CA GLU A 160 -3.86 -16.49 -12.45
C GLU A 160 -3.71 -15.15 -13.18
N LEU A 161 -2.64 -14.40 -12.85
CA LEU A 161 -2.19 -13.25 -13.63
C LEU A 161 -1.19 -13.70 -14.72
N PRO A 162 -1.13 -13.02 -15.88
CA PRO A 162 -0.03 -13.19 -16.83
C PRO A 162 1.32 -12.96 -16.15
N ALA A 163 2.33 -13.74 -16.55
CA ALA A 163 3.64 -13.77 -15.88
C ALA A 163 4.43 -12.45 -15.96
N ASP A 164 4.13 -11.62 -16.93
CA ASP A 164 4.75 -10.31 -17.18
C ASP A 164 4.15 -9.18 -16.33
N VAL A 165 2.94 -9.35 -15.79
CA VAL A 165 2.22 -8.30 -15.06
C VAL A 165 2.96 -7.90 -13.79
N LEU A 166 3.37 -8.85 -12.95
CA LEU A 166 4.00 -8.53 -11.67
C LEU A 166 5.36 -7.86 -11.82
N PRO A 167 6.27 -8.30 -12.73
CA PRO A 167 7.51 -7.59 -12.99
C PRO A 167 7.29 -6.16 -13.51
N ALA A 168 6.42 -5.97 -14.50
CA ALA A 168 6.12 -4.65 -15.05
C ALA A 168 5.50 -3.71 -13.99
N TYR A 169 4.60 -4.24 -13.16
CA TYR A 169 4.02 -3.44 -12.07
C TYR A 169 5.04 -3.12 -10.99
N ALA A 170 5.96 -4.03 -10.67
CA ALA A 170 7.03 -3.78 -9.70
C ALA A 170 7.90 -2.58 -10.13
N GLU A 171 8.32 -2.54 -11.40
CA GLU A 171 9.08 -1.41 -11.95
C GLU A 171 8.29 -0.08 -11.86
N ALA A 172 7.02 -0.09 -12.27
CA ALA A 172 6.17 1.09 -12.19
C ALA A 172 5.97 1.59 -10.74
N LEU A 173 5.83 0.66 -9.80
CA LEU A 173 5.60 0.93 -8.39
C LEU A 173 6.81 1.59 -7.73
N LEU A 174 8.02 1.15 -8.06
CA LEU A 174 9.27 1.64 -7.48
C LEU A 174 9.64 3.06 -7.92
N VAL A 175 9.14 3.51 -9.08
CA VAL A 175 9.36 4.89 -9.55
C VAL A 175 8.23 5.84 -9.15
N SER A 176 7.17 5.33 -8.54
CA SER A 176 5.98 6.11 -8.17
C SER A 176 6.01 6.47 -6.69
N ALA A 177 5.86 7.76 -6.37
CA ALA A 177 5.59 8.16 -4.99
C ALA A 177 4.10 8.01 -4.69
N PRO A 178 3.70 7.25 -3.64
CA PRO A 178 2.30 7.15 -3.28
C PRO A 178 1.77 8.49 -2.77
N PRO A 179 0.50 8.83 -3.07
CA PRO A 179 -0.11 10.05 -2.56
C PRO A 179 -0.18 10.03 -1.03
N PRO A 180 -0.15 11.22 -0.39
CA PRO A 180 -0.35 11.29 1.06
C PRO A 180 -1.73 10.73 1.43
N PRO A 181 -1.85 10.00 2.55
CA PRO A 181 -3.15 9.55 3.04
C PRO A 181 -3.99 10.74 3.52
N ALA A 182 -5.31 10.57 3.56
CA ALA A 182 -6.20 11.58 4.14
C ALA A 182 -5.88 11.80 5.62
N THR A 183 -5.88 13.06 6.06
CA THR A 183 -5.43 13.47 7.40
C THR A 183 -6.28 12.87 8.51
N GLU A 184 -7.61 12.93 8.40
CA GLU A 184 -8.52 12.46 9.44
C GLU A 184 -8.40 10.95 9.72
N PRO A 185 -8.45 10.04 8.71
CA PRO A 185 -8.20 8.63 8.93
C PRO A 185 -6.79 8.34 9.48
N LEU A 186 -5.80 9.14 9.08
CA LEU A 186 -4.44 8.98 9.59
C LEU A 186 -4.35 9.33 11.07
N LEU A 187 -4.94 10.45 11.50
CA LEU A 187 -5.03 10.82 12.92
C LEU A 187 -5.75 9.76 13.75
N ALA A 188 -6.85 9.20 13.23
CA ALA A 188 -7.56 8.11 13.88
C ALA A 188 -6.70 6.85 14.01
N ALA A 189 -5.87 6.54 13.01
CA ALA A 189 -4.95 5.41 13.06
C ALA A 189 -3.86 5.62 14.13
N PHE A 190 -3.29 6.82 14.23
CA PHE A 190 -2.33 7.18 15.27
C PHE A 190 -2.96 7.09 16.68
N ALA A 191 -4.17 7.63 16.85
CA ALA A 191 -4.91 7.55 18.10
C ALA A 191 -5.17 6.10 18.54
N SER A 192 -5.58 5.23 17.61
CA SER A 192 -5.84 3.81 17.89
C SER A 192 -4.60 3.00 18.22
N ALA A 193 -3.43 3.49 17.82
CA ALA A 193 -2.13 2.86 18.09
C ALA A 193 -1.41 3.47 19.32
N ASP A 194 -1.97 4.50 19.96
CA ASP A 194 -1.35 5.28 21.03
C ASP A 194 0.02 5.84 20.64
N VAL A 195 0.13 6.38 19.40
CA VAL A 195 1.36 6.92 18.83
C VAL A 195 1.22 8.41 18.57
N SER A 196 2.25 9.21 18.92
CA SER A 196 2.32 10.63 18.56
C SER A 196 2.56 10.81 17.07
N THR A 197 1.84 11.76 16.47
CA THR A 197 2.06 12.13 15.06
C THR A 197 3.26 13.03 14.86
N ALA A 198 3.73 13.73 15.90
CA ALA A 198 4.75 14.78 15.77
C ALA A 198 6.08 14.27 15.18
N PRO A 199 6.66 13.12 15.61
CA PRO A 199 7.90 12.62 15.00
C PRO A 199 7.74 12.31 13.51
N TYR A 200 6.63 11.67 13.11
CA TYR A 200 6.33 11.39 11.72
C TYR A 200 6.10 12.67 10.89
N ALA A 201 5.39 13.64 11.45
CA ALA A 201 5.12 14.91 10.78
C ALA A 201 6.43 15.66 10.48
N TYR A 202 7.29 15.84 11.48
CA TYR A 202 8.59 16.53 11.31
C TYR A 202 9.59 15.74 10.45
N ALA A 203 9.52 14.42 10.41
CA ALA A 203 10.31 13.63 9.48
C ALA A 203 9.89 13.83 8.01
N ARG A 204 8.63 14.22 7.77
CA ARG A 204 8.13 14.53 6.42
C ARG A 204 8.39 15.98 6.01
N ASP A 205 8.28 16.89 6.94
CA ASP A 205 8.51 18.31 6.73
C ASP A 205 9.04 18.93 8.02
N VAL A 206 10.35 19.19 8.04
CA VAL A 206 11.04 19.73 9.21
C VAL A 206 10.53 21.13 9.60
N THR A 207 9.96 21.89 8.64
CA THR A 207 9.35 23.20 8.92
C THR A 207 7.98 23.07 9.59
N GLY A 208 7.30 21.94 9.41
CA GLY A 208 5.96 21.70 9.90
C GLY A 208 4.84 22.35 9.09
N GLU A 209 5.16 23.17 8.10
CA GLU A 209 4.15 23.97 7.37
C GLU A 209 3.15 23.09 6.60
N THR A 210 3.65 22.10 5.86
CA THR A 210 2.79 21.23 5.03
C THR A 210 2.09 20.11 5.83
N VAL A 211 2.53 19.88 7.07
CA VAL A 211 2.05 18.84 7.97
C VAL A 211 1.39 19.38 9.24
N LEU A 212 1.11 20.69 9.27
CA LEU A 212 0.50 21.37 10.41
C LEU A 212 -0.75 20.65 10.96
N PRO A 213 -1.70 20.16 10.13
CA PRO A 213 -2.85 19.42 10.63
C PRO A 213 -2.50 18.15 11.44
N LEU A 214 -1.37 17.51 11.14
CA LEU A 214 -0.89 16.33 11.89
C LEU A 214 -0.29 16.75 13.23
N ILE A 215 0.42 17.90 13.27
CA ILE A 215 1.02 18.43 14.49
C ILE A 215 -0.06 18.94 15.45
N GLU A 216 -1.05 19.68 14.93
CA GLU A 216 -2.14 20.22 15.72
C GLU A 216 -3.12 19.15 16.20
N GLY A 217 -3.36 18.14 15.36
CA GLY A 217 -4.24 17.01 15.65
C GLY A 217 -3.56 15.85 16.40
N ASP A 218 -2.35 16.03 16.94
CA ASP A 218 -1.64 14.94 17.61
C ASP A 218 -2.46 14.38 18.78
N PRO A 219 -2.90 13.09 18.72
CA PRO A 219 -3.70 12.47 19.73
C PRO A 219 -2.96 12.28 21.05
N MET A 220 -1.62 12.29 21.00
CA MET A 220 -0.77 12.11 22.19
C MET A 220 -0.24 13.44 22.74
N ARG A 221 -0.77 14.58 22.29
CA ARG A 221 -0.33 15.91 22.77
C ARG A 221 -0.48 16.03 24.29
N GLY A 222 0.65 16.23 24.98
CA GLY A 222 0.70 16.34 26.43
C GLY A 222 0.59 15.02 27.18
N ALA A 223 0.42 13.91 26.51
CA ALA A 223 0.50 12.58 27.09
C ALA A 223 1.97 12.07 27.09
N ARG A 224 2.21 11.03 27.88
CA ARG A 224 3.46 10.24 27.84
C ARG A 224 3.08 8.84 27.40
N PRO A 225 3.02 8.57 26.08
CA PRO A 225 2.70 7.24 25.60
C PRO A 225 3.77 6.24 26.02
N GLU A 226 3.37 4.99 26.19
CA GLU A 226 4.32 3.90 26.41
C GLU A 226 5.24 3.78 25.19
N PRO A 227 6.55 3.60 25.34
CA PRO A 227 7.48 3.43 24.21
C PRO A 227 7.03 2.33 23.27
N LEU A 228 7.11 2.56 21.98
CA LEU A 228 6.74 1.57 20.96
C LEU A 228 7.64 0.35 21.02
N LEU A 229 8.92 0.58 21.24
CA LEU A 229 9.95 -0.44 21.44
C LEU A 229 10.87 0.01 22.58
N PRO A 230 11.43 -0.91 23.36
CA PRO A 230 12.56 -0.62 24.24
C PRO A 230 13.77 -0.14 23.42
N ASP A 231 14.58 0.78 23.97
CA ASP A 231 15.74 1.37 23.29
C ASP A 231 16.68 0.32 22.67
N GLY A 232 16.99 -0.76 23.41
CA GLY A 232 17.84 -1.83 22.91
C GLY A 232 17.26 -2.60 21.72
N GLU A 233 15.93 -2.66 21.60
CA GLU A 233 15.26 -3.28 20.47
C GLU A 233 15.22 -2.33 19.26
N TRP A 234 15.04 -1.03 19.51
CA TRP A 234 15.13 -0.04 18.45
C TRP A 234 16.55 -0.01 17.85
N VAL A 235 17.59 0.02 18.68
CA VAL A 235 18.98 -0.05 18.22
C VAL A 235 19.27 -1.35 17.45
N ALA A 236 18.73 -2.49 17.91
CA ALA A 236 18.86 -3.75 17.17
C ALA A 236 18.17 -3.68 15.82
N LEU A 237 17.00 -3.04 15.75
CA LEU A 237 16.27 -2.86 14.51
C LEU A 237 17.00 -1.91 13.54
N GLN A 238 17.61 -0.83 14.03
CA GLN A 238 18.44 0.06 13.22
C GLN A 238 19.64 -0.67 12.58
N GLY A 239 20.14 -1.72 13.21
CA GLY A 239 21.21 -2.56 12.68
C GLY A 239 20.77 -3.70 11.75
N ILE A 240 19.48 -3.80 11.38
CA ILE A 240 18.92 -4.96 10.65
C ILE A 240 19.59 -5.24 9.30
N CYS A 241 20.09 -4.20 8.63
CA CYS A 241 20.81 -4.31 7.35
C CYS A 241 22.34 -4.25 7.54
N GLY A 242 22.84 -4.27 8.76
CA GLY A 242 24.26 -4.31 9.05
C GLY A 242 24.91 -5.63 8.64
N PRO A 243 26.25 -5.64 8.59
CA PRO A 243 27.03 -6.84 8.25
C PRO A 243 26.93 -7.92 9.35
#